data_28c34ab3b5bfe204ce94c6e4a1b29ca7
#
_entry.id   28c34ab3b5bfe204ce94c6e4a1b29ca7
#
_cell.length_a   1.000
_cell.length_b   1.000
_cell.length_c   1.000
_cell.angle_alpha   90.00
_cell.angle_beta   90.00
_cell.angle_gamma   90.00
#
_symmetry.space_group_name_H-M   'P 1'
#
loop_
_entity.id
_entity.type
_entity.pdbx_description
1 polymer ?
#
loop_
_entity_poly.entity_id
_entity_poly.type
_entity_poly.pdbx_seq_one_letter_code
_entity_poly.pdbx_strand_id
1 'polypeptide(L)'
;MILDDVYTVIQGRRQTPVEGSYVCSLLAKGKDTLLKKIGEEATEVVIAAKGGDRDQTIREITDLWFHCLVLMAEEGISTGDVYQEFETRFNKGRR
;
A
#
# COMPACT_ATOMS: atom_id res chain seq x y z
N MET A 1 13.07 6.23 -5.78
CA MET A 1 11.82 6.90 -5.35
C MET A 1 11.33 6.28 -4.06
N ILE A 2 10.65 7.06 -3.25
CA ILE A 2 10.25 6.61 -1.91
C ILE A 2 9.37 5.36 -1.91
N LEU A 3 8.46 5.23 -2.87
CA LEU A 3 7.61 4.04 -2.94
C LEU A 3 8.43 2.77 -3.21
N ASP A 4 9.45 2.89 -4.06
CA ASP A 4 10.35 1.76 -4.33
C ASP A 4 11.13 1.39 -3.07
N ASP A 5 11.58 2.38 -2.31
CA ASP A 5 12.35 2.17 -1.09
C ASP A 5 11.49 1.47 -0.03
N VAL A 6 10.26 1.93 0.16
CA VAL A 6 9.32 1.31 1.10
C VAL A 6 9.01 -0.13 0.66
N TYR A 7 8.79 -0.33 -0.64
CA TYR A 7 8.51 -1.67 -1.17
C TYR A 7 9.69 -2.62 -0.93
N THR A 8 10.92 -2.12 -1.10
CA THR A 8 12.13 -2.91 -0.84
C THR A 8 12.19 -3.35 0.63
N VAL A 9 11.85 -2.46 1.55
CA VAL A 9 11.80 -2.80 2.99
C VAL A 9 10.75 -3.88 3.24
N ILE A 10 9.56 -3.75 2.64
CA ILE A 10 8.48 -4.73 2.78
C ILE A 10 8.92 -6.10 2.26
N GLN A 11 9.54 -6.15 1.09
CA GLN A 11 10.06 -7.39 0.53
C GLN A 11 11.12 -8.01 1.45
N GLY A 12 11.98 -7.20 2.02
CA GLY A 12 12.99 -7.66 2.96
C GLY A 12 12.36 -8.30 4.19
N ARG A 13 11.30 -7.71 4.75
CA ARG A 13 10.58 -8.26 5.89
C ARG A 13 9.86 -9.56 5.55
N ARG A 14 9.38 -9.68 4.32
CA ARG A 14 8.72 -10.90 3.85
C ARG A 14 9.72 -12.05 3.73
N GLN A 15 10.91 -11.78 3.20
CA GLN A 15 11.95 -12.80 3.00
C GLN A 15 12.67 -13.16 4.29
N THR A 16 12.93 -12.17 5.14
CA THR A 16 13.64 -12.34 6.40
C THR A 16 12.82 -11.68 7.52
N PRO A 17 11.86 -12.40 8.09
CA PRO A 17 10.99 -11.84 9.11
C PRO A 17 11.76 -11.26 10.29
N VAL A 18 11.25 -10.14 10.82
CA VAL A 18 11.81 -9.44 11.97
C VAL A 18 10.74 -9.38 13.05
N GLU A 19 11.08 -9.84 14.25
CA GLU A 19 10.19 -9.81 15.40
C GLU A 19 9.80 -8.34 15.70
N GLY A 20 8.52 -8.12 15.96
CA GLY A 20 7.99 -6.80 16.25
C GLY A 20 7.65 -5.97 15.01
N SER A 21 7.95 -6.48 13.81
CA SER A 21 7.62 -5.77 12.56
C SER A 21 6.12 -5.82 12.29
N TYR A 22 5.53 -4.65 12.02
CA TYR A 22 4.13 -4.55 11.61
C TYR A 22 3.87 -5.32 10.31
N VAL A 23 4.77 -5.20 9.33
CA VAL A 23 4.66 -5.91 8.05
C VAL A 23 4.61 -7.41 8.29
N CYS A 24 5.51 -7.93 9.12
CA CYS A 24 5.53 -9.36 9.43
C CYS A 24 4.25 -9.81 10.12
N SER A 25 3.72 -8.98 11.02
CA SER A 25 2.45 -9.23 11.69
C SER A 25 1.29 -9.32 10.69
N LEU A 26 1.24 -8.40 9.73
CA LEU A 26 0.20 -8.42 8.69
C LEU A 26 0.30 -9.68 7.83
N LEU A 27 1.51 -10.00 7.37
CA LEU A 27 1.72 -11.16 6.51
C LEU A 27 1.37 -12.46 7.23
N ALA A 28 1.69 -12.55 8.52
CA ALA A 28 1.40 -13.73 9.32
C ALA A 28 -0.11 -13.97 9.48
N LYS A 29 -0.91 -12.91 9.48
CA LYS A 29 -2.37 -13.01 9.61
C LYS A 29 -3.07 -13.47 8.34
N GLY A 30 -2.37 -13.43 7.22
CA GLY A 30 -2.90 -13.94 5.96
C GLY A 30 -3.56 -12.89 5.07
N LYS A 31 -3.81 -13.30 3.84
CA LYS A 31 -4.29 -12.42 2.77
C LYS A 31 -5.64 -11.79 3.09
N ASP A 32 -6.58 -12.56 3.63
CA ASP A 32 -7.92 -12.04 3.90
C ASP A 32 -7.90 -10.90 4.91
N THR A 33 -7.05 -11.01 5.93
CA THR A 33 -6.87 -9.94 6.92
C THR A 33 -6.29 -8.70 6.25
N LEU A 34 -5.31 -8.88 5.38
CA LEU A 34 -4.70 -7.77 4.63
C LEU A 34 -5.72 -7.08 3.74
N LEU A 35 -6.53 -7.85 3.01
CA LEU A 35 -7.56 -7.29 2.13
C LEU A 35 -8.60 -6.51 2.92
N LYS A 36 -9.03 -7.04 4.07
CA LYS A 36 -9.93 -6.35 4.98
C LYS A 36 -9.31 -5.02 5.44
N LYS A 37 -8.04 -5.04 5.79
CA LYS A 37 -7.30 -3.86 6.24
C LYS A 37 -7.29 -2.77 5.16
N ILE A 38 -7.07 -3.14 3.90
CA ILE A 38 -7.08 -2.20 2.78
C ILE A 38 -8.47 -1.55 2.67
N GLY A 39 -9.53 -2.33 2.79
CA GLY A 39 -10.89 -1.79 2.77
C GLY A 39 -11.14 -0.80 3.92
N GLU A 40 -10.64 -1.13 5.11
CA GLU A 40 -10.76 -0.25 6.27
C GLU A 40 -10.00 1.07 6.06
N GLU A 41 -8.77 0.99 5.55
CA GLU A 41 -7.96 2.19 5.29
C GLU A 41 -8.58 3.07 4.20
N ALA A 42 -9.18 2.47 3.17
CA ALA A 42 -9.88 3.23 2.14
C ALA A 42 -11.07 3.99 2.75
N THR A 43 -11.81 3.35 3.65
CA THR A 43 -12.92 3.98 4.37
C THR A 43 -12.43 5.13 5.24
N GLU A 44 -11.28 4.95 5.92
CA GLU A 44 -10.68 6.00 6.73
C GLU A 44 -10.30 7.22 5.89
N VAL A 45 -9.81 7.02 4.65
CA VAL A 45 -9.53 8.12 3.72
C VAL A 45 -10.81 8.91 3.45
N VAL A 46 -11.91 8.22 3.17
CA VAL A 46 -13.19 8.86 2.87
C VAL A 46 -13.67 9.68 4.07
N ILE A 47 -13.61 9.11 5.26
CA ILE A 47 -14.05 9.78 6.50
C ILE A 47 -13.20 11.03 6.76
N ALA A 48 -11.88 10.90 6.67
CA ALA A 48 -10.97 12.02 6.91
C ALA A 48 -11.19 13.14 5.90
N ALA A 49 -11.31 12.81 4.64
CA ALA A 49 -11.51 13.78 3.57
C ALA A 49 -12.87 14.48 3.71
N LYS A 50 -13.91 13.72 4.02
CA LYS A 50 -15.26 14.27 4.22
C LYS A 50 -15.27 15.25 5.39
N GLY A 51 -14.51 14.95 6.44
CA GLY A 51 -14.41 15.81 7.63
C GLY A 51 -13.57 17.06 7.41
N GLY A 52 -12.86 17.17 6.30
CA GLY A 52 -12.07 18.35 5.96
C GLY A 52 -10.75 18.45 6.72
N ASP A 53 -10.30 17.40 7.38
CA ASP A 53 -9.02 17.38 8.08
C ASP A 53 -7.90 16.98 7.10
N ARG A 54 -7.16 17.98 6.64
CA ARG A 54 -6.11 17.78 5.64
C ARG A 54 -5.00 16.85 6.14
N ASP A 55 -4.51 17.07 7.34
CA ASP A 55 -3.40 16.28 7.88
C ASP A 55 -3.81 14.82 8.11
N GLN A 56 -5.02 14.62 8.63
CA GLN A 56 -5.54 13.27 8.80
C GLN A 56 -5.74 12.58 7.46
N THR A 57 -6.22 13.31 6.44
CA THR A 57 -6.38 12.77 5.09
C THR A 57 -5.04 12.29 4.51
N ILE A 58 -3.98 13.08 4.70
CA ILE A 58 -2.63 12.69 4.27
C ILE A 58 -2.20 11.40 4.97
N ARG A 59 -2.38 11.31 6.29
CA ARG A 59 -2.03 10.11 7.04
C ARG A 59 -2.78 8.88 6.55
N GLU A 60 -4.08 9.02 6.30
CA GLU A 60 -4.90 7.88 5.87
C GLU A 60 -4.56 7.44 4.44
N ILE A 61 -4.27 8.38 3.54
CA ILE A 61 -3.81 8.05 2.19
C ILE A 61 -2.48 7.29 2.28
N THR A 62 -1.57 7.75 3.13
CA THR A 62 -0.27 7.09 3.33
C THR A 62 -0.45 5.65 3.83
N ASP A 63 -1.36 5.46 4.80
CA ASP A 63 -1.67 4.14 5.33
C ASP A 63 -2.27 3.23 4.25
N LEU A 64 -3.17 3.77 3.44
CA LEU A 64 -3.78 3.01 2.34
C LEU A 64 -2.72 2.56 1.35
N TRP A 65 -1.86 3.47 0.90
CA TRP A 65 -0.79 3.17 -0.04
C TRP A 65 0.16 2.12 0.54
N PHE A 66 0.50 2.26 1.82
CA PHE A 66 1.38 1.30 2.49
C PHE A 66 0.80 -0.11 2.45
N HIS A 67 -0.48 -0.26 2.81
CA HIS A 67 -1.13 -1.57 2.81
C HIS A 67 -1.26 -2.14 1.39
N CYS A 68 -1.46 -1.27 0.39
CA CYS A 68 -1.43 -1.72 -1.01
C CYS A 68 -0.05 -2.23 -1.41
N LEU A 69 1.03 -1.60 -0.94
CA LEU A 69 2.39 -2.07 -1.20
C LEU A 69 2.63 -3.44 -0.57
N VAL A 70 2.08 -3.68 0.63
CA VAL A 70 2.18 -5.00 1.28
C VAL A 70 1.45 -6.05 0.45
N LEU A 71 0.26 -5.72 -0.06
CA LEU A 71 -0.49 -6.62 -0.95
C LEU A 71 0.31 -6.93 -2.22
N MET A 72 0.93 -5.91 -2.82
CA MET A 72 1.76 -6.09 -4.00
C MET A 72 2.89 -7.08 -3.72
N ALA A 73 3.57 -6.94 -2.59
CA ALA A 73 4.64 -7.86 -2.21
C ALA A 73 4.10 -9.29 -2.07
N GLU A 74 2.94 -9.45 -1.48
CA GLU A 74 2.29 -10.75 -1.29
C GLU A 74 1.92 -11.39 -2.62
N GLU A 75 1.47 -10.58 -3.59
CA GLU A 75 0.99 -11.06 -4.90
C GLU A 75 2.09 -11.09 -5.97
N GLY A 76 3.32 -10.73 -5.64
CA GLY A 76 4.42 -10.69 -6.60
C GLY A 76 4.28 -9.57 -7.64
N ILE A 77 3.60 -8.50 -7.30
CA ILE A 77 3.44 -7.32 -8.15
C ILE A 77 4.50 -6.31 -7.75
N SER A 78 5.27 -5.81 -8.72
CA SER A 78 6.31 -4.81 -8.45
C SER A 78 5.76 -3.40 -8.57
N THR A 79 6.50 -2.43 -8.03
CA THR A 79 6.19 -1.01 -8.26
C THR A 79 6.25 -0.70 -9.74
N GLY A 80 7.19 -1.31 -10.46
CA GLY A 80 7.31 -1.15 -11.91
C GLY A 80 6.04 -1.57 -12.66
N ASP A 81 5.37 -2.62 -12.20
CA ASP A 81 4.12 -3.07 -12.83
C ASP A 81 3.04 -1.99 -12.73
N VAL A 82 2.93 -1.35 -11.57
CA VAL A 82 1.96 -0.28 -11.35
C VAL A 82 2.34 0.97 -12.16
N TYR A 83 3.62 1.33 -12.16
CA TYR A 83 4.11 2.47 -12.95
C TYR A 83 3.84 2.24 -14.44
N GLN A 84 4.06 1.03 -14.93
CA GLN A 84 3.78 0.68 -16.33
C GLN A 84 2.31 0.89 -16.67
N GLU A 85 1.41 0.52 -15.78
CA GLU A 85 -0.03 0.72 -15.99
C GLU A 85 -0.37 2.21 -16.07
N PHE A 86 0.24 3.03 -15.20
CA PHE A 86 0.08 4.48 -15.26
C PHE A 86 0.60 5.04 -16.59
N GLU A 87 1.79 4.61 -17.01
CA GLU A 87 2.36 5.07 -18.28
C GLU A 87 1.46 4.71 -19.46
N THR A 88 0.93 3.49 -19.48
CA THR A 88 0.03 3.05 -20.53
C THR A 88 -1.20 3.96 -20.64
N ARG A 89 -1.76 4.36 -19.48
CA ARG A 89 -2.97 5.18 -19.47
C ARG A 89 -2.70 6.63 -19.83
N PHE A 90 -1.60 7.20 -19.38
CA PHE A 90 -1.34 8.63 -19.52
C PHE A 90 -0.48 8.96 -20.72
N ASN A 91 0.52 8.15 -21.04
CA ASN A 91 1.37 8.41 -22.21
C ASN A 91 0.64 8.21 -23.53
N LYS A 92 -0.48 7.48 -23.51
CA LYS A 92 -1.31 7.28 -24.71
C LYS A 92 -2.48 8.25 -24.77
N GLY A 93 -2.46 9.32 -23.95
CA GLY A 93 -3.48 10.35 -23.98
C GLY A 93 -4.86 9.90 -23.49
N ARG A 94 -4.93 8.91 -22.65
CA ARG A 94 -6.19 8.35 -22.18
C ARG A 94 -6.85 9.12 -21.07
N ARG A 95 -6.10 9.92 -20.38
CA ARG A 95 -6.59 10.66 -19.23
C ARG A 95 -6.02 12.07 -19.24
#